data_fcd2edab96ed7e836e227add0dd6f084
#
_entry.id   fcd2edab96ed7e836e227add0dd6f084
#
_cell.length_a   1.000
_cell.length_b   1.000
_cell.length_c   1.000
_cell.angle_alpha   90.00
_cell.angle_beta   90.00
_cell.angle_gamma   90.00
#
_symmetry.space_group_name_H-M   'P 1'
#
loop_
_entity.id
_entity.type
_entity.pdbx_description
1 polymer ?
#
loop_
_entity_poly.entity_id
_entity_poly.type
_entity_poly.pdbx_seq_one_letter_code
_entity_poly.pdbx_strand_id
1 'polypeptide(L)'
;SSEAFNGKVLTQLQVEPKLKNHFIQQGFHFVDSASKADWQMTLNATANQGTEFSGMYTTFADVSLSVIDRSSGAEIYKNSLSRVKGIDLNYTNAANKAFNTAADKLIVSVLPEILESLK
;
A
#
# COMPACT_ATOMS: atom_id res chain seq x y z
N SER A 1 2.50 -0.11 9.54
CA SER A 1 2.78 0.19 8.13
C SER A 1 4.20 0.67 7.94
N SER A 2 4.82 0.28 6.86
CA SER A 2 6.12 0.83 6.48
C SER A 2 6.20 1.02 4.97
N GLU A 3 6.87 2.10 4.56
CA GLU A 3 7.16 2.38 3.16
C GLU A 3 8.63 2.77 3.06
N ALA A 4 9.34 2.22 2.09
CA ALA A 4 10.77 2.47 1.93
C ALA A 4 11.15 2.60 0.45
N PHE A 5 12.16 3.40 0.17
CA PHE A 5 12.75 3.56 -1.16
C PHE A 5 14.26 3.31 -1.06
N ASN A 6 14.73 2.35 -1.83
CA ASN A 6 16.16 1.93 -1.83
C ASN A 6 16.68 1.63 -0.42
N GLY A 7 15.86 0.98 0.41
CA GLY A 7 16.23 0.61 1.77
C GLY A 7 16.08 1.71 2.80
N LYS A 8 15.70 2.94 2.40
CA LYS A 8 15.45 4.03 3.33
C LYS A 8 13.96 4.14 3.65
N VAL A 9 13.61 4.11 4.92
CA VAL A 9 12.23 4.31 5.36
C VAL A 9 11.80 5.73 5.04
N LEU A 10 10.62 5.86 4.42
CA LEU A 10 10.06 7.16 4.07
C LEU A 10 9.47 7.85 5.29
N THR A 11 9.74 9.15 5.42
CA THR A 11 9.11 9.99 6.43
C THR A 11 7.72 10.45 6.00
N GLN A 12 7.49 10.54 4.70
CA GLN A 12 6.20 10.90 4.12
C GLN A 12 5.66 9.73 3.32
N LEU A 13 4.63 9.07 3.86
CA LEU A 13 4.05 7.87 3.25
C LEU A 13 3.23 8.21 2.01
N GLN A 14 3.21 7.32 1.03
CA GLN A 14 2.52 7.50 -0.24
C GLN A 14 1.31 6.58 -0.38
N VAL A 15 1.44 5.31 0.01
CA VAL A 15 0.39 4.30 -0.18
C VAL A 15 -0.63 4.35 0.96
N GLU A 16 -0.16 4.38 2.20
CA GLU A 16 -1.04 4.35 3.38
C GLU A 16 -2.09 5.45 3.39
N PRO A 17 -1.74 6.74 3.14
CA PRO A 17 -2.75 7.80 3.19
C PRO A 17 -3.87 7.62 2.18
N LYS A 18 -3.55 7.17 0.97
CA LYS A 18 -4.56 6.93 -0.07
C LYS A 18 -5.49 5.79 0.30
N LEU A 19 -4.93 4.69 0.78
CA LEU A 19 -5.70 3.52 1.19
C LEU A 19 -6.59 3.86 2.39
N LYS A 20 -6.03 4.55 3.38
CA LYS A 20 -6.75 4.98 4.58
C LYS A 20 -7.92 5.88 4.24
N ASN A 21 -7.71 6.87 3.37
CA ASN A 21 -8.77 7.78 2.94
C ASN A 21 -9.89 7.03 2.22
N HIS A 22 -9.55 6.06 1.39
CA HIS A 22 -10.56 5.25 0.71
C HIS A 22 -11.46 4.50 1.72
N PHE A 23 -10.87 3.86 2.72
CA PHE A 23 -11.62 3.17 3.76
C PHE A 23 -12.51 4.12 4.55
N ILE A 24 -12.02 5.30 4.89
CA ILE A 24 -12.82 6.32 5.60
C ILE A 24 -14.03 6.75 4.77
N GLN A 25 -13.84 6.95 3.48
CA GLN A 25 -14.93 7.32 2.56
C GLN A 25 -15.99 6.22 2.47
N GLN A 26 -15.62 4.96 2.71
CA GLN A 26 -16.53 3.82 2.70
C GLN A 26 -17.16 3.55 4.07
N GLY A 27 -16.95 4.42 5.06
CA GLY A 27 -17.59 4.33 6.37
C GLY A 27 -16.77 3.65 7.45
N PHE A 28 -15.52 3.29 7.18
CA PHE A 28 -14.65 2.71 8.19
C PHE A 28 -14.04 3.78 9.07
N HIS A 29 -13.77 3.43 10.34
CA HIS A 29 -13.14 4.32 11.29
C HIS A 29 -11.78 3.77 11.68
N PHE A 30 -10.78 4.64 11.73
CA PHE A 30 -9.46 4.28 12.22
C PHE A 30 -9.30 4.71 13.66
N VAL A 31 -8.71 3.82 14.49
CA VAL A 31 -8.51 4.07 15.91
C VAL A 31 -7.02 4.03 16.25
N ASP A 32 -6.64 4.76 17.30
CA ASP A 32 -5.23 4.89 17.69
C ASP A 32 -4.67 3.66 18.36
N SER A 33 -5.53 2.82 18.94
CA SER A 33 -5.11 1.65 19.71
C SER A 33 -5.62 0.38 19.04
N ALA A 34 -4.72 -0.59 18.84
CA ALA A 34 -5.07 -1.87 18.27
C ALA A 34 -6.10 -2.62 19.12
N SER A 35 -6.10 -2.40 20.44
CA SER A 35 -7.06 -3.06 21.34
C SER A 35 -8.51 -2.61 21.11
N LYS A 36 -8.72 -1.46 20.47
CA LYS A 36 -10.04 -0.94 20.17
C LYS A 36 -10.49 -1.24 18.73
N ALA A 37 -9.62 -1.85 17.92
CA ALA A 37 -9.91 -2.14 16.53
C ALA A 37 -10.54 -3.53 16.37
N ASP A 38 -11.49 -3.66 15.43
CA ASP A 38 -12.02 -4.95 15.02
C ASP A 38 -11.06 -5.67 14.06
N TRP A 39 -10.42 -4.90 13.19
CA TRP A 39 -9.45 -5.39 12.22
C TRP A 39 -8.12 -4.67 12.41
N GLN A 40 -7.03 -5.38 12.17
CA GLN A 40 -5.70 -4.79 12.12
C GLN A 40 -5.14 -4.94 10.71
N MET A 41 -4.77 -3.81 10.11
CA MET A 41 -4.23 -3.76 8.76
C MET A 41 -2.73 -3.54 8.82
N THR A 42 -1.97 -4.38 8.12
CA THR A 42 -0.52 -4.24 8.00
C THR A 42 -0.17 -4.01 6.54
N LEU A 43 0.48 -2.89 6.27
CA LEU A 43 0.89 -2.48 4.93
C LEU A 43 2.40 -2.33 4.89
N ASN A 44 3.03 -2.99 3.91
CA ASN A 44 4.45 -2.80 3.63
C ASN A 44 4.61 -2.46 2.16
N ALA A 45 5.32 -1.39 1.89
CA ALA A 45 5.58 -0.96 0.52
C ALA A 45 7.07 -0.63 0.37
N THR A 46 7.69 -1.17 -0.67
CA THR A 46 9.09 -0.88 -0.98
C THR A 46 9.21 -0.49 -2.45
N ALA A 47 10.10 0.43 -2.73
CA ALA A 47 10.42 0.78 -4.11
C ALA A 47 11.92 0.74 -4.31
N ASN A 48 12.34 0.29 -5.48
CA ASN A 48 13.74 0.18 -5.84
C ASN A 48 13.97 0.74 -7.22
N GLN A 49 15.12 1.36 -7.40
CA GLN A 49 15.52 1.93 -8.68
C GLN A 49 15.61 0.84 -9.74
N GLY A 50 15.04 1.13 -10.90
CA GLY A 50 15.24 0.33 -12.09
C GLY A 50 16.28 0.96 -13.00
N THR A 51 15.93 1.15 -14.27
CA THR A 51 16.85 1.67 -15.28
C THR A 51 16.58 3.13 -15.60
N GLU A 52 17.58 3.79 -16.17
CA GLU A 52 17.46 5.11 -16.79
C GLU A 52 17.66 4.94 -18.29
N PHE A 53 16.83 5.61 -19.09
CA PHE A 53 16.94 5.60 -20.53
C PHE A 53 16.49 6.94 -21.10
N SER A 54 17.35 7.63 -21.80
CA SER A 54 17.06 8.92 -22.45
C SER A 54 16.45 9.95 -21.49
N GLY A 55 16.98 10.03 -20.27
CA GLY A 55 16.49 10.98 -19.27
C GLY A 55 15.22 10.56 -18.55
N MET A 56 14.70 9.37 -18.83
CA MET A 56 13.53 8.80 -18.14
C MET A 56 14.02 7.75 -17.15
N TYR A 57 13.59 7.90 -15.91
CA TYR A 57 13.98 7.03 -14.79
C TYR A 57 12.84 6.12 -14.40
N THR A 58 13.13 4.84 -14.21
CA THR A 58 12.15 3.82 -13.84
C THR A 58 12.38 3.36 -12.41
N THR A 59 11.30 3.24 -11.65
CA THR A 59 11.31 2.67 -10.30
C THR A 59 10.20 1.62 -10.23
N PHE A 60 10.47 0.52 -9.50
CA PHE A 60 9.49 -0.54 -9.28
C PHE A 60 9.11 -0.60 -7.82
N ALA A 61 7.81 -0.71 -7.55
CA ALA A 61 7.28 -0.83 -6.20
C ALA A 61 6.67 -2.22 -5.97
N ASP A 62 6.93 -2.76 -4.79
CA ASP A 62 6.30 -3.97 -4.28
C ASP A 62 5.50 -3.59 -3.04
N VAL A 63 4.22 -4.01 -2.99
CA VAL A 63 3.32 -3.66 -1.90
C VAL A 63 2.64 -4.93 -1.39
N SER A 64 2.61 -5.11 -0.08
CA SER A 64 1.84 -6.19 0.54
C SER A 64 0.89 -5.62 1.59
N LEU A 65 -0.31 -6.19 1.65
CA LEU A 65 -1.36 -5.80 2.57
C LEU A 65 -1.94 -7.04 3.23
N SER A 66 -2.04 -7.01 4.56
CA SER A 66 -2.65 -8.07 5.35
C SER A 66 -3.68 -7.46 6.30
N VAL A 67 -4.83 -8.11 6.43
CA VAL A 67 -5.88 -7.69 7.37
C VAL A 67 -6.18 -8.86 8.30
N ILE A 68 -6.10 -8.62 9.59
CA ILE A 68 -6.32 -9.62 10.63
C ILE A 68 -7.56 -9.24 11.44
N ASP A 69 -8.44 -10.21 11.68
CA ASP A 69 -9.54 -10.06 12.61
C ASP A 69 -8.98 -10.16 14.04
N ARG A 70 -9.14 -9.10 14.82
CA ARG A 70 -8.57 -9.02 16.17
C ARG A 70 -9.22 -9.99 17.15
N SER A 71 -10.49 -10.33 16.94
CA SER A 71 -11.20 -11.20 17.87
C SER A 71 -10.74 -12.66 17.76
N SER A 72 -10.42 -13.12 16.56
CA SER A 72 -10.02 -14.51 16.31
C SER A 72 -8.52 -14.67 16.06
N GLY A 73 -7.83 -13.59 15.72
CA GLY A 73 -6.42 -13.64 15.30
C GLY A 73 -6.25 -14.16 13.87
N ALA A 74 -7.33 -14.44 13.15
CA ALA A 74 -7.28 -14.99 11.82
C ALA A 74 -6.99 -13.92 10.77
N GLU A 75 -6.15 -14.24 9.79
CA GLU A 75 -5.95 -13.40 8.61
C GLU A 75 -7.16 -13.57 7.70
N ILE A 76 -7.91 -12.47 7.50
CA ILE A 76 -9.12 -12.50 6.68
C ILE A 76 -8.88 -12.00 5.26
N TYR A 77 -7.75 -11.34 5.02
CA TYR A 77 -7.41 -10.85 3.68
C TYR A 77 -5.91 -10.68 3.55
N LYS A 78 -5.41 -11.01 2.38
CA LYS A 78 -4.01 -10.77 2.03
C LYS A 78 -3.92 -10.50 0.54
N ASN A 79 -3.15 -9.49 0.17
CA ASN A 79 -2.88 -9.20 -1.23
C ASN A 79 -1.48 -8.61 -1.37
N SER A 80 -0.88 -8.83 -2.51
CA SER A 80 0.41 -8.22 -2.82
C SER A 80 0.48 -7.86 -4.30
N LEU A 81 1.16 -6.76 -4.58
CA LEU A 81 1.45 -6.29 -5.93
C LEU A 81 2.96 -6.27 -6.09
N SER A 82 3.45 -6.80 -7.19
CA SER A 82 4.88 -6.89 -7.47
C SER A 82 5.22 -6.08 -8.71
N ARG A 83 6.37 -5.40 -8.65
CA ARG A 83 6.96 -4.68 -9.79
C ARG A 83 6.00 -3.68 -10.43
N VAL A 84 5.32 -2.91 -9.60
CA VAL A 84 4.48 -1.80 -10.08
C VAL A 84 5.40 -0.68 -10.54
N LYS A 85 5.33 -0.34 -11.81
CA LYS A 85 6.27 0.53 -12.47
C LYS A 85 5.87 2.00 -12.36
N GLY A 86 6.84 2.85 -12.07
CA GLY A 86 6.71 4.29 -12.19
C GLY A 86 7.83 4.84 -13.04
N ILE A 87 7.53 5.82 -13.90
CA ILE A 87 8.51 6.46 -14.78
C ILE A 87 8.39 7.97 -14.62
N ASP A 88 9.51 8.65 -14.42
CA ASP A 88 9.55 10.10 -14.32
C ASP A 88 10.96 10.62 -14.63
N LEU A 89 11.16 11.90 -14.40
CA LEU A 89 12.40 12.62 -14.71
C LEU A 89 13.50 12.43 -13.68
N ASN A 90 13.22 11.74 -12.57
CA ASN A 90 14.21 11.31 -11.59
C ASN A 90 13.67 10.11 -10.83
N TYR A 91 14.54 9.41 -10.10
CA TYR A 91 14.16 8.20 -9.39
C TYR A 91 13.15 8.46 -8.26
N THR A 92 13.27 9.58 -7.56
CA THR A 92 12.34 9.91 -6.47
C THR A 92 10.92 10.10 -6.98
N ASN A 93 10.75 10.87 -8.05
CA ASN A 93 9.43 11.06 -8.65
C ASN A 93 8.89 9.78 -9.28
N ALA A 94 9.76 8.96 -9.87
CA ALA A 94 9.38 7.66 -10.41
C ALA A 94 8.88 6.74 -9.28
N ALA A 95 9.55 6.76 -8.11
CA ALA A 95 9.11 5.99 -6.94
C ALA A 95 7.73 6.44 -6.47
N ASN A 96 7.50 7.75 -6.39
CA ASN A 96 6.20 8.30 -5.99
C ASN A 96 5.10 7.87 -6.95
N LYS A 97 5.36 7.87 -8.25
CA LYS A 97 4.41 7.36 -9.25
C LYS A 97 4.14 5.87 -9.08
N ALA A 98 5.17 5.07 -8.84
CA ALA A 98 5.01 3.64 -8.61
C ALA A 98 4.14 3.38 -7.37
N PHE A 99 4.40 4.06 -6.26
CA PHE A 99 3.59 3.93 -5.05
C PHE A 99 2.15 4.36 -5.27
N ASN A 100 1.92 5.48 -5.96
CA ASN A 100 0.57 5.96 -6.23
C ASN A 100 -0.20 5.01 -7.15
N THR A 101 0.45 4.44 -8.16
CA THR A 101 -0.16 3.44 -9.03
C THR A 101 -0.51 2.17 -8.24
N ALA A 102 0.37 1.72 -7.36
CA ALA A 102 0.10 0.57 -6.49
C ALA A 102 -1.09 0.84 -5.57
N ALA A 103 -1.15 2.02 -4.97
CA ALA A 103 -2.28 2.41 -4.12
C ALA A 103 -3.60 2.39 -4.89
N ASP A 104 -3.62 2.93 -6.11
CA ASP A 104 -4.82 2.95 -6.95
C ASP A 104 -5.29 1.53 -7.30
N LYS A 105 -4.36 0.62 -7.57
CA LYS A 105 -4.69 -0.78 -7.84
C LYS A 105 -5.26 -1.49 -6.60
N LEU A 106 -4.70 -1.22 -5.43
CA LEU A 106 -5.22 -1.78 -4.17
C LEU A 106 -6.62 -1.25 -3.88
N ILE A 107 -6.86 0.04 -4.07
CA ILE A 107 -8.16 0.67 -3.81
C ILE A 107 -9.27 0.00 -4.62
N VAL A 108 -8.99 -0.35 -5.86
CA VAL A 108 -10.00 -0.98 -6.74
C VAL A 108 -10.40 -2.37 -6.24
N SER A 109 -9.48 -3.12 -5.64
CA SER A 109 -9.71 -4.53 -5.30
C SER A 109 -9.92 -4.81 -3.82
N VAL A 110 -9.35 -3.99 -2.92
CA VAL A 110 -9.22 -4.36 -1.50
C VAL A 110 -10.56 -4.53 -0.79
N LEU A 111 -11.46 -3.54 -0.87
CA LEU A 111 -12.75 -3.62 -0.17
C LEU A 111 -13.68 -4.69 -0.75
N PRO A 112 -13.89 -4.78 -2.08
CA PRO A 112 -14.71 -5.86 -2.63
C PRO A 112 -14.19 -7.25 -2.23
N GLU A 113 -12.87 -7.46 -2.24
CA GLU A 113 -12.29 -8.75 -1.89
C GLU A 113 -12.41 -9.05 -0.39
N ILE A 114 -12.24 -8.05 0.49
CA ILE A 114 -12.45 -8.23 1.93
C ILE A 114 -13.89 -8.58 2.21
N LEU A 115 -14.84 -7.87 1.63
CA LEU A 115 -16.28 -8.15 1.81
C LEU A 115 -16.62 -9.54 1.32
N GLU A 116 -16.02 -9.99 0.23
CA GLU A 116 -16.24 -11.34 -0.29
C GLU A 116 -15.70 -12.41 0.67
N SER A 117 -14.54 -12.16 1.29
CA SER A 117 -13.94 -13.13 2.22
C SER A 117 -14.71 -13.26 3.53
N LEU A 118 -15.58 -12.30 3.85
CA LEU A 118 -16.40 -12.32 5.06
C LEU A 118 -17.75 -13.05 4.88
N LYS A 119 -18.08 -13.46 3.67
CA LYS A 119 -19.33 -14.18 3.38
C LYS A 119 -19.29 -15.63 3.82
#